data_1dbb215d059a7cc20ec80a09afc11885
#
_entry.id   1dbb215d059a7cc20ec80a09afc11885
#
_cell.length_a   1.000
_cell.length_b   1.000
_cell.length_c   1.000
_cell.angle_alpha   90.00
_cell.angle_beta   90.00
_cell.angle_gamma   90.00
#
_symmetry.space_group_name_H-M   'P 1'
#
loop_
_entity.id
_entity.type
_entity.pdbx_description
1 polymer ?
#
loop_
_entity_poly.entity_id
_entity_poly.type
_entity_poly.pdbx_seq_one_letter_code
_entity_poly.pdbx_strand_id
1 'polypeptide(L)'
;MVNTSARLLRLLSLLSTRRSWTCAELSAQLDVTERTVRRDIARLRELGYGIESEMGPWGGYHLGSGTSIPPLILDEEEALAVAVGLRTAAFSGVSGSDQAALSALLKLRQVLPARIADRLGELDAAFTHTVRPDDGQISPALLLDLATACRRGERTRLTYRDGAGTTSTRRVDPYRLIYTGRRWYLLAYDLTRQDWRTFRTDRIIDATATGQATALPDPPDPAQMVGTGIALRPYPVRVTVRLAVPADEARRLVPPTVGVHHPDGDDATIIDIGGPDADGLARYLLSLGRPLRILHPEEVRQAFLTRTRQLLEDNRTPADG
;
A
#
# COMPACT_ATOMS: atom_id res chain seq x y z
N MET A 1 47.80 -1.40 -0.56
CA MET A 1 47.24 -0.11 -0.10
C MET A 1 45.86 0.02 -0.73
N VAL A 2 44.80 0.05 0.07
CA VAL A 2 43.41 0.24 -0.45
C VAL A 2 43.35 1.63 -1.09
N ASN A 3 42.91 1.70 -2.34
CA ASN A 3 42.70 2.95 -3.06
C ASN A 3 41.81 3.87 -2.23
N THR A 4 42.15 5.15 -2.09
CA THR A 4 41.39 6.13 -1.29
C THR A 4 39.93 6.20 -1.71
N SER A 5 39.63 6.13 -3.02
CA SER A 5 38.27 6.14 -3.53
C SER A 5 37.48 4.91 -3.11
N ALA A 6 38.08 3.72 -3.20
CA ALA A 6 37.44 2.49 -2.75
C ALA A 6 37.15 2.49 -1.24
N ARG A 7 38.09 3.09 -0.44
CA ARG A 7 37.91 3.21 1.00
C ARG A 7 36.78 4.21 1.36
N LEU A 8 36.69 5.33 0.66
CA LEU A 8 35.58 6.30 0.85
C LEU A 8 34.22 5.67 0.56
N LEU A 9 34.10 4.89 -0.51
CA LEU A 9 32.84 4.16 -0.83
C LEU A 9 32.51 3.12 0.25
N ARG A 10 33.51 2.38 0.75
CA ARG A 10 33.33 1.41 1.82
C ARG A 10 32.94 2.09 3.14
N LEU A 11 33.50 3.27 3.44
CA LEU A 11 33.10 4.08 4.60
C LEU A 11 31.64 4.52 4.50
N LEU A 12 31.18 5.00 3.33
CA LEU A 12 29.78 5.34 3.10
C LEU A 12 28.86 4.13 3.26
N SER A 13 29.24 2.99 2.72
CA SER A 13 28.50 1.74 2.89
C SER A 13 28.37 1.37 4.37
N LEU A 14 29.43 1.44 5.16
CA LEU A 14 29.38 1.17 6.60
C LEU A 14 28.43 2.15 7.32
N LEU A 15 28.51 3.45 7.03
CA LEU A 15 27.67 4.47 7.65
C LEU A 15 26.17 4.28 7.32
N SER A 16 25.83 3.59 6.23
CA SER A 16 24.43 3.28 5.87
C SER A 16 23.88 2.02 6.52
N THR A 17 24.72 1.13 7.08
CA THR A 17 24.26 -0.15 7.65
C THR A 17 23.69 -0.04 9.06
N ARG A 18 24.04 0.96 9.83
CA ARG A 18 23.53 1.18 11.19
C ARG A 18 23.57 2.66 11.58
N ARG A 19 22.77 2.98 12.60
CA ARG A 19 22.47 4.37 13.03
C ARG A 19 23.70 5.17 13.46
N SER A 20 24.73 4.57 14.05
CA SER A 20 25.96 5.28 14.48
C SER A 20 27.14 4.33 14.52
N TRP A 21 28.33 4.85 14.22
CA TRP A 21 29.59 4.15 14.25
C TRP A 21 30.64 4.96 15.02
N THR A 22 31.35 4.35 15.95
CA THR A 22 32.48 5.00 16.61
C THR A 22 33.68 5.06 15.66
N CYS A 23 34.61 6.01 15.92
CA CYS A 23 35.83 6.14 15.11
C CYS A 23 36.68 4.88 15.20
N ALA A 24 36.73 4.24 16.36
CA ALA A 24 37.48 3.01 16.58
C ALA A 24 36.92 1.82 15.77
N GLU A 25 35.60 1.65 15.76
CA GLU A 25 34.94 0.61 14.97
C GLU A 25 35.16 0.80 13.46
N LEU A 26 35.01 2.05 12.96
CA LEU A 26 35.33 2.36 11.57
C LEU A 26 36.77 2.10 11.22
N SER A 27 37.69 2.44 12.11
CA SER A 27 39.12 2.19 11.90
C SER A 27 39.42 0.69 11.80
N ALA A 28 38.82 -0.14 12.63
CA ALA A 28 38.93 -1.59 12.60
C ALA A 28 38.33 -2.19 11.31
N GLN A 29 37.12 -1.75 10.90
CA GLN A 29 36.46 -2.26 9.71
C GLN A 29 37.17 -1.88 8.39
N LEU A 30 37.82 -0.73 8.36
CA LEU A 30 38.49 -0.22 7.17
C LEU A 30 39.99 -0.56 7.16
N ASP A 31 40.52 -1.17 8.24
CA ASP A 31 41.94 -1.46 8.44
C ASP A 31 42.84 -0.22 8.24
N VAL A 32 42.46 0.87 8.93
CA VAL A 32 43.18 2.15 8.89
C VAL A 32 43.24 2.79 10.28
N THR A 33 44.05 3.83 10.45
CA THR A 33 44.09 4.57 11.70
C THR A 33 42.86 5.47 11.85
N GLU A 34 42.45 5.77 13.09
CA GLU A 34 41.40 6.74 13.37
C GLU A 34 41.64 8.12 12.73
N ARG A 35 42.88 8.56 12.65
CA ARG A 35 43.26 9.79 11.94
C ARG A 35 42.85 9.73 10.46
N THR A 36 43.02 8.56 9.84
CA THR A 36 42.63 8.34 8.45
C THR A 36 41.11 8.39 8.32
N VAL A 37 40.37 7.75 9.26
CA VAL A 37 38.89 7.80 9.28
C VAL A 37 38.41 9.25 9.37
N ARG A 38 38.94 10.03 10.31
CA ARG A 38 38.55 11.46 10.46
C ARG A 38 38.81 12.27 9.19
N ARG A 39 39.92 12.03 8.52
CA ARG A 39 40.25 12.70 7.25
C ARG A 39 39.33 12.27 6.11
N ASP A 40 38.96 11.01 6.05
CA ASP A 40 38.06 10.48 5.04
C ASP A 40 36.63 10.99 5.26
N ILE A 41 36.16 11.12 6.51
CA ILE A 41 34.91 11.77 6.87
C ILE A 41 34.90 13.24 6.45
N ALA A 42 35.99 13.99 6.71
CA ALA A 42 36.09 15.38 6.27
C ALA A 42 35.94 15.49 4.74
N ARG A 43 36.60 14.62 3.99
CA ARG A 43 36.51 14.57 2.52
C ARG A 43 35.07 14.25 2.03
N LEU A 44 34.40 13.32 2.69
CA LEU A 44 33.01 13.01 2.35
C LEU A 44 32.09 14.20 2.63
N ARG A 45 32.34 14.96 3.70
CA ARG A 45 31.60 16.21 3.97
C ARG A 45 31.85 17.28 2.89
N GLU A 46 33.10 17.43 2.45
CA GLU A 46 33.45 18.31 1.33
C GLU A 46 32.78 17.92 0.01
N LEU A 47 32.55 16.62 -0.19
CA LEU A 47 31.80 16.07 -1.33
C LEU A 47 30.28 16.21 -1.18
N GLY A 48 29.80 16.84 -0.09
CA GLY A 48 28.36 17.10 0.12
C GLY A 48 27.60 16.02 0.88
N TYR A 49 28.28 15.00 1.41
CA TYR A 49 27.62 14.00 2.26
C TYR A 49 27.36 14.57 3.65
N GLY A 50 26.08 14.55 4.07
CA GLY A 50 25.67 14.98 5.40
C GLY A 50 26.07 13.97 6.48
N ILE A 51 27.35 13.96 6.88
CA ILE A 51 27.81 13.11 7.97
C ILE A 51 27.85 13.94 9.25
N GLU A 52 27.05 13.57 10.22
CA GLU A 52 27.00 14.19 11.54
C GLU A 52 27.87 13.42 12.53
N SER A 53 28.27 14.11 13.60
CA SER A 53 29.03 13.50 14.69
C SER A 53 28.40 13.85 16.02
N GLU A 54 28.13 12.84 16.84
CA GLU A 54 27.70 13.00 18.23
C GLU A 54 28.91 12.91 19.15
N MET A 55 29.02 13.84 20.11
CA MET A 55 30.03 13.81 21.16
C MET A 55 29.56 12.97 22.34
N GLY A 56 30.49 12.26 22.98
CA GLY A 56 30.23 11.52 24.23
C GLY A 56 30.88 10.12 24.22
N PRO A 57 30.78 9.39 25.34
CA PRO A 57 31.33 8.03 25.48
C PRO A 57 30.74 7.03 24.50
N TRP A 58 29.52 7.31 24.02
CA TRP A 58 28.76 6.56 23.02
C TRP A 58 28.62 7.33 21.69
N GLY A 59 29.34 8.44 21.56
CA GLY A 59 29.34 9.29 20.38
C GLY A 59 29.94 8.57 19.16
N GLY A 60 29.53 9.00 17.97
CA GLY A 60 29.96 8.38 16.74
C GLY A 60 29.60 9.21 15.52
N TYR A 61 29.83 8.62 14.35
CA TYR A 61 29.50 9.20 13.06
C TYR A 61 28.26 8.52 12.51
N HIS A 62 27.35 9.31 11.97
CA HIS A 62 26.14 8.83 11.30
C HIS A 62 25.80 9.69 10.09
N LEU A 63 25.03 9.14 9.15
CA LEU A 63 24.48 9.91 8.06
C LEU A 63 23.35 10.79 8.59
N GLY A 64 23.49 12.09 8.48
CA GLY A 64 22.47 13.07 8.83
C GLY A 64 21.40 13.19 7.75
N SER A 65 20.30 13.86 8.09
CA SER A 65 19.18 14.16 7.19
C SER A 65 19.59 15.24 6.18
N GLY A 66 20.31 14.88 5.14
CA GLY A 66 20.72 15.78 4.06
C GLY A 66 19.61 15.95 2.99
N THR A 67 19.76 16.97 2.15
CA THR A 67 18.88 17.25 1.00
C THR A 67 19.06 16.26 -0.17
N SER A 68 20.12 15.47 -0.17
CA SER A 68 20.38 14.43 -1.16
C SER A 68 20.55 13.07 -0.50
N ILE A 69 19.98 12.04 -1.11
CA ILE A 69 20.21 10.65 -0.69
C ILE A 69 21.64 10.26 -1.08
N PRO A 70 22.47 9.75 -0.13
CA PRO A 70 23.80 9.25 -0.47
C PRO A 70 23.69 8.07 -1.45
N PRO A 71 24.77 7.74 -2.20
CA PRO A 71 24.76 6.58 -3.08
C PRO A 71 24.38 5.32 -2.32
N LEU A 72 23.30 4.69 -2.75
CA LEU A 72 22.88 3.38 -2.25
C LEU A 72 23.65 2.30 -3.00
N ILE A 73 24.32 1.43 -2.27
CA ILE A 73 24.94 0.22 -2.83
C ILE A 73 23.90 -0.87 -2.68
N LEU A 74 23.33 -1.30 -3.79
CA LEU A 74 22.36 -2.39 -3.87
C LEU A 74 23.04 -3.61 -4.48
N ASP A 75 22.74 -4.79 -3.94
CA ASP A 75 23.03 -6.04 -4.64
C ASP A 75 22.03 -6.30 -5.78
N GLU A 76 22.23 -7.38 -6.53
CA GLU A 76 21.39 -7.70 -7.70
C GLU A 76 19.92 -7.95 -7.32
N GLU A 77 19.66 -8.62 -6.19
CA GLU A 77 18.32 -8.96 -5.71
C GLU A 77 17.61 -7.71 -5.17
N GLU A 78 18.32 -6.89 -4.41
CA GLU A 78 17.82 -5.61 -3.91
C GLU A 78 17.50 -4.65 -5.05
N ALA A 79 18.36 -4.55 -6.05
CA ALA A 79 18.14 -3.70 -7.21
C ALA A 79 16.92 -4.16 -8.04
N LEU A 80 16.73 -5.48 -8.21
CA LEU A 80 15.55 -6.05 -8.84
C LEU A 80 14.27 -5.75 -8.04
N ALA A 81 14.31 -5.95 -6.72
CA ALA A 81 13.18 -5.67 -5.83
C ALA A 81 12.78 -4.19 -5.87
N VAL A 82 13.76 -3.26 -5.86
CA VAL A 82 13.51 -1.82 -6.01
C VAL A 82 12.90 -1.51 -7.38
N ALA A 83 13.40 -2.10 -8.47
CA ALA A 83 12.87 -1.86 -9.81
C ALA A 83 11.41 -2.33 -9.95
N VAL A 84 11.07 -3.52 -9.43
CA VAL A 84 9.69 -4.05 -9.40
C VAL A 84 8.80 -3.17 -8.52
N GLY A 85 9.31 -2.73 -7.35
CA GLY A 85 8.60 -1.82 -6.44
C GLY A 85 8.30 -0.46 -7.07
N LEU A 86 9.26 0.15 -7.77
CA LEU A 86 9.08 1.42 -8.51
C LEU A 86 8.04 1.27 -9.62
N ARG A 87 8.05 0.15 -10.34
CA ARG A 87 7.05 -0.13 -11.35
C ARG A 87 5.63 -0.23 -10.75
N THR A 88 5.49 -0.95 -9.65
CA THR A 88 4.19 -1.04 -8.95
C THR A 88 3.74 0.32 -8.41
N ALA A 89 4.68 1.13 -7.90
CA ALA A 89 4.41 2.47 -7.39
C ALA A 89 3.89 3.44 -8.47
N ALA A 90 4.31 3.28 -9.74
CA ALA A 90 3.79 4.06 -10.86
C ALA A 90 2.26 3.91 -11.03
N PHE A 91 1.66 2.86 -10.47
CA PHE A 91 0.22 2.58 -10.55
C PHE A 91 -0.50 2.66 -9.19
N SER A 92 0.16 3.23 -8.17
CA SER A 92 -0.36 3.28 -6.79
C SER A 92 -1.47 4.32 -6.56
N GLY A 93 -1.85 5.11 -7.58
CA GLY A 93 -2.85 6.17 -7.45
C GLY A 93 -2.35 7.42 -6.72
N VAL A 94 -1.02 7.59 -6.61
CA VAL A 94 -0.38 8.81 -6.07
C VAL A 94 0.09 9.66 -7.25
N SER A 95 -0.45 10.89 -7.39
CA SER A 95 -0.14 11.76 -8.52
C SER A 95 1.34 12.16 -8.54
N GLY A 96 1.95 12.11 -9.74
CA GLY A 96 3.37 12.42 -9.92
C GLY A 96 4.32 11.31 -9.44
N SER A 97 3.83 10.27 -8.74
CA SER A 97 4.66 9.10 -8.39
C SER A 97 4.98 8.27 -9.62
N ASP A 98 4.14 8.27 -10.63
CA ASP A 98 4.34 7.62 -11.91
C ASP A 98 5.57 8.19 -12.63
N GLN A 99 5.66 9.51 -12.80
CA GLN A 99 6.81 10.16 -13.41
C GLN A 99 8.09 10.01 -12.56
N ALA A 100 7.98 10.18 -11.24
CA ALA A 100 9.11 10.02 -10.33
C ALA A 100 9.60 8.56 -10.32
N ALA A 101 8.69 7.59 -10.25
CA ALA A 101 9.00 6.17 -10.28
C ALA A 101 9.62 5.75 -11.61
N LEU A 102 9.06 6.20 -12.74
CA LEU A 102 9.63 5.94 -14.07
C LEU A 102 11.02 6.59 -14.23
N SER A 103 11.20 7.83 -13.77
CA SER A 103 12.51 8.49 -13.78
C SER A 103 13.54 7.73 -12.94
N ALA A 104 13.17 7.28 -11.73
CA ALA A 104 14.03 6.48 -10.89
C ALA A 104 14.36 5.12 -11.52
N LEU A 105 13.37 4.47 -12.12
CA LEU A 105 13.54 3.21 -12.84
C LEU A 105 14.49 3.34 -14.03
N LEU A 106 14.38 4.41 -14.82
CA LEU A 106 15.29 4.69 -15.93
C LEU A 106 16.72 4.88 -15.45
N LYS A 107 16.94 5.64 -14.37
CA LYS A 107 18.28 5.82 -13.77
C LYS A 107 18.83 4.50 -13.26
N LEU A 108 18.00 3.69 -12.59
CA LEU A 108 18.41 2.37 -12.09
C LEU A 108 18.81 1.46 -13.25
N ARG A 109 18.04 1.40 -14.34
CA ARG A 109 18.36 0.60 -15.53
C ARG A 109 19.71 0.96 -16.18
N GLN A 110 20.15 2.21 -16.10
CA GLN A 110 21.44 2.65 -16.65
C GLN A 110 22.65 2.09 -15.90
N VAL A 111 22.47 1.75 -14.61
CA VAL A 111 23.56 1.24 -13.74
C VAL A 111 23.46 -0.26 -13.46
N LEU A 112 22.34 -0.90 -13.85
CA LEU A 112 22.14 -2.34 -13.68
C LEU A 112 23.03 -3.15 -14.64
N PRO A 113 23.58 -4.31 -14.18
CA PRO A 113 24.17 -5.29 -15.09
C PRO A 113 23.21 -5.70 -16.20
N ALA A 114 23.71 -5.90 -17.43
CA ALA A 114 22.90 -6.20 -18.61
C ALA A 114 21.91 -7.37 -18.36
N ARG A 115 22.38 -8.44 -17.69
CA ARG A 115 21.55 -9.59 -17.34
C ARG A 115 20.27 -9.24 -16.56
N ILE A 116 20.35 -8.25 -15.64
CA ILE A 116 19.22 -7.82 -14.83
C ILE A 116 18.34 -6.85 -15.61
N ALA A 117 18.94 -5.96 -16.40
CA ALA A 117 18.22 -5.05 -17.28
C ALA A 117 17.39 -5.84 -18.32
N ASP A 118 17.90 -6.96 -18.85
CA ASP A 118 17.19 -7.85 -19.79
C ASP A 118 16.00 -8.53 -19.09
N ARG A 119 16.19 -9.10 -17.89
CA ARG A 119 15.10 -9.70 -17.10
C ARG A 119 14.00 -8.71 -16.77
N LEU A 120 14.34 -7.47 -16.45
CA LEU A 120 13.36 -6.39 -16.28
C LEU A 120 12.64 -6.07 -17.58
N GLY A 121 13.32 -6.11 -18.73
CA GLY A 121 12.72 -5.93 -20.05
C GLY A 121 11.73 -7.03 -20.38
N GLU A 122 12.04 -8.29 -20.10
CA GLU A 122 11.14 -9.44 -20.25
C GLU A 122 9.89 -9.28 -19.36
N LEU A 123 10.06 -8.87 -18.10
CA LEU A 123 8.97 -8.58 -17.20
C LEU A 123 8.09 -7.44 -17.74
N ASP A 124 8.71 -6.41 -18.30
CA ASP A 124 8.03 -5.27 -18.92
C ASP A 124 7.17 -5.67 -20.12
N ALA A 125 7.67 -6.56 -20.96
CA ALA A 125 6.95 -7.06 -22.12
C ALA A 125 5.77 -7.98 -21.74
N ALA A 126 5.89 -8.71 -20.63
CA ALA A 126 4.86 -9.64 -20.15
C ALA A 126 3.75 -8.94 -19.32
N PHE A 127 3.93 -7.68 -18.91
CA PHE A 127 3.03 -6.99 -17.99
C PHE A 127 2.05 -6.09 -18.72
N THR A 128 0.77 -6.43 -18.67
CA THR A 128 -0.31 -5.56 -19.17
C THR A 128 -1.06 -4.94 -18.00
N HIS A 129 -1.03 -3.62 -17.89
CA HIS A 129 -1.82 -2.90 -16.89
C HIS A 129 -3.21 -2.58 -17.43
N THR A 130 -4.24 -3.04 -16.71
CA THR A 130 -5.61 -2.58 -16.93
C THR A 130 -5.87 -1.34 -16.07
N VAL A 131 -5.56 -0.16 -16.59
CA VAL A 131 -5.91 1.11 -15.96
C VAL A 131 -7.38 1.41 -16.27
N ARG A 132 -8.21 1.61 -15.25
CA ARG A 132 -9.55 2.15 -15.44
C ARG A 132 -9.50 3.68 -15.33
N PRO A 133 -10.21 4.43 -16.21
CA PRO A 133 -10.18 5.89 -16.24
C PRO A 133 -10.61 6.59 -14.94
N ASP A 134 -11.20 5.86 -14.00
CA ASP A 134 -11.88 6.37 -12.79
C ASP A 134 -11.06 6.19 -11.50
N ASP A 135 -9.77 5.88 -11.61
CA ASP A 135 -8.89 5.80 -10.45
C ASP A 135 -8.39 7.20 -10.10
N GLY A 136 -9.10 7.84 -9.16
CA GLY A 136 -8.71 9.13 -8.60
C GLY A 136 -7.30 9.08 -7.99
N GLN A 137 -6.53 10.16 -8.17
CA GLN A 137 -5.17 10.30 -7.67
C GLN A 137 -5.13 11.17 -6.42
N ILE A 138 -4.24 10.83 -5.47
CA ILE A 138 -3.93 11.68 -4.31
C ILE A 138 -2.55 12.32 -4.49
N SER A 139 -2.39 13.58 -4.08
CA SER A 139 -1.06 14.20 -4.08
C SER A 139 -0.17 13.57 -2.99
N PRO A 140 1.16 13.39 -3.26
CA PRO A 140 2.09 12.88 -2.26
C PRO A 140 2.12 13.72 -0.98
N ALA A 141 2.03 15.05 -1.11
CA ALA A 141 2.02 15.98 0.01
C ALA A 141 0.82 15.72 0.93
N LEU A 142 -0.39 15.64 0.37
CA LEU A 142 -1.61 15.36 1.13
C LEU A 142 -1.54 13.98 1.82
N LEU A 143 -0.99 12.97 1.14
CA LEU A 143 -0.82 11.64 1.75
C LEU A 143 0.14 11.68 2.95
N LEU A 144 1.24 12.43 2.85
CA LEU A 144 2.20 12.62 3.94
C LEU A 144 1.62 13.44 5.10
N ASP A 145 0.83 14.48 4.81
CA ASP A 145 0.15 15.27 5.82
C ASP A 145 -0.85 14.43 6.61
N LEU A 146 -1.64 13.61 5.93
CA LEU A 146 -2.56 12.66 6.56
C LEU A 146 -1.81 11.60 7.40
N ALA A 147 -0.70 11.06 6.88
CA ALA A 147 0.15 10.12 7.63
C ALA A 147 0.72 10.77 8.90
N THR A 148 1.14 12.02 8.79
CA THR A 148 1.66 12.78 9.93
C THR A 148 0.58 13.05 10.97
N ALA A 149 -0.62 13.43 10.55
CA ALA A 149 -1.77 13.62 11.43
C ALA A 149 -2.15 12.33 12.16
N CYS A 150 -2.20 11.18 11.47
CA CYS A 150 -2.40 9.88 12.09
C CYS A 150 -1.33 9.56 13.14
N ARG A 151 -0.05 9.73 12.81
CA ARG A 151 1.07 9.42 13.70
C ARG A 151 1.13 10.31 14.93
N ARG A 152 0.80 11.60 14.78
CA ARG A 152 0.79 12.57 15.87
C ARG A 152 -0.47 12.54 16.71
N GLY A 153 -1.51 11.81 16.26
CA GLY A 153 -2.83 11.86 16.90
C GLY A 153 -3.40 13.28 16.88
N GLU A 154 -3.38 13.94 15.73
CA GLU A 154 -3.76 15.34 15.61
C GLU A 154 -5.07 15.47 14.83
N ARG A 155 -6.05 16.15 15.44
CA ARG A 155 -7.35 16.43 14.82
C ARG A 155 -7.20 17.21 13.54
N THR A 156 -7.94 16.80 12.51
CA THR A 156 -7.82 17.32 11.16
C THR A 156 -9.17 17.81 10.63
N ARG A 157 -9.16 18.94 9.96
CA ARG A 157 -10.30 19.42 9.17
C ARG A 157 -10.09 18.97 7.72
N LEU A 158 -11.04 18.20 7.20
CA LEU A 158 -11.04 17.72 5.82
C LEU A 158 -12.05 18.50 4.98
N THR A 159 -11.66 18.92 3.79
CA THR A 159 -12.59 19.26 2.72
C THR A 159 -12.75 18.03 1.83
N TYR A 160 -13.96 17.46 1.83
CA TYR A 160 -14.25 16.17 1.21
C TYR A 160 -15.35 16.26 0.18
N ARG A 161 -15.11 15.68 -1.01
CA ARG A 161 -16.09 15.53 -2.10
C ARG A 161 -16.65 14.12 -2.07
N ASP A 162 -17.96 13.96 -1.90
CA ASP A 162 -18.60 12.64 -1.88
C ASP A 162 -18.77 12.03 -3.29
N GLY A 163 -19.41 10.84 -3.35
CA GLY A 163 -19.65 10.15 -4.63
C GLY A 163 -20.66 10.84 -5.53
N ALA A 164 -21.50 11.72 -4.98
CA ALA A 164 -22.46 12.53 -5.71
C ALA A 164 -21.87 13.88 -6.17
N GLY A 165 -20.60 14.16 -5.84
CA GLY A 165 -19.91 15.40 -6.19
C GLY A 165 -20.11 16.54 -5.16
N THR A 166 -20.87 16.31 -4.08
CA THR A 166 -21.11 17.32 -3.05
C THR A 166 -19.88 17.49 -2.17
N THR A 167 -19.44 18.74 -2.03
CA THR A 167 -18.32 19.10 -1.16
C THR A 167 -18.80 19.43 0.25
N SER A 168 -18.13 18.89 1.24
CA SER A 168 -18.45 19.13 2.66
C SER A 168 -17.18 19.25 3.49
N THR A 169 -17.24 20.05 4.57
CA THR A 169 -16.16 20.13 5.55
C THR A 169 -16.46 19.14 6.69
N ARG A 170 -15.44 18.36 7.06
CA ARG A 170 -15.50 17.38 8.15
C ARG A 170 -14.42 17.66 9.16
N ARG A 171 -14.74 17.50 10.42
CA ARG A 171 -13.75 17.45 11.51
C ARG A 171 -13.58 16.00 11.91
N VAL A 172 -12.37 15.49 11.78
CA VAL A 172 -12.07 14.09 12.01
C VAL A 172 -10.86 13.93 12.92
N ASP A 173 -10.85 12.85 13.66
CA ASP A 173 -9.69 12.37 14.38
C ASP A 173 -9.08 11.22 13.57
N PRO A 174 -7.97 11.46 12.82
CA PRO A 174 -7.34 10.49 11.96
C PRO A 174 -6.76 9.32 12.77
N TYR A 175 -6.93 8.10 12.25
CA TYR A 175 -6.40 6.91 12.89
C TYR A 175 -5.36 6.20 12.03
N ARG A 176 -5.74 5.77 10.82
CA ARG A 176 -4.83 5.04 9.92
C ARG A 176 -5.10 5.32 8.46
N LEU A 177 -4.01 5.27 7.66
CA LEU A 177 -4.08 5.15 6.22
C LEU A 177 -4.03 3.67 5.83
N ILE A 178 -4.88 3.29 4.90
CA ILE A 178 -5.05 1.90 4.45
C ILE A 178 -4.95 1.88 2.93
N TYR A 179 -4.04 1.05 2.41
CA TYR A 179 -3.89 0.80 0.98
C TYR A 179 -4.46 -0.56 0.61
N THR A 180 -5.36 -0.59 -0.36
CA THR A 180 -6.05 -1.82 -0.79
C THR A 180 -5.43 -2.47 -2.03
N GLY A 181 -4.17 -2.14 -2.35
CA GLY A 181 -3.53 -2.54 -3.60
C GLY A 181 -3.91 -1.65 -4.79
N ARG A 182 -4.92 -0.80 -4.63
CA ARG A 182 -5.42 0.07 -5.71
C ARG A 182 -5.71 1.50 -5.28
N ARG A 183 -6.24 1.69 -4.08
CA ARG A 183 -6.66 3.00 -3.56
C ARG A 183 -6.27 3.17 -2.12
N TRP A 184 -6.04 4.42 -1.74
CA TRP A 184 -5.79 4.82 -0.38
C TRP A 184 -7.08 5.24 0.31
N TYR A 185 -7.21 4.89 1.58
CA TYR A 185 -8.33 5.25 2.46
C TYR A 185 -7.78 5.79 3.77
N LEU A 186 -8.43 6.82 4.30
CA LEU A 186 -8.22 7.29 5.65
C LEU A 186 -9.33 6.72 6.53
N LEU A 187 -8.96 5.93 7.54
CA LEU A 187 -9.85 5.57 8.64
C LEU A 187 -9.74 6.64 9.71
N ALA A 188 -10.87 7.26 10.04
CA ALA A 188 -10.94 8.33 11.01
C ALA A 188 -12.28 8.32 11.77
N TYR A 189 -12.30 8.88 12.97
CA TYR A 189 -13.52 9.13 13.71
C TYR A 189 -14.10 10.48 13.29
N ASP A 190 -15.29 10.49 12.71
CA ASP A 190 -16.00 11.71 12.25
C ASP A 190 -16.73 12.33 13.44
N LEU A 191 -16.24 13.45 13.94
CA LEU A 191 -16.78 14.15 15.11
C LEU A 191 -18.19 14.71 14.89
N THR A 192 -18.58 14.96 13.63
CA THR A 192 -19.91 15.44 13.29
C THR A 192 -20.94 14.32 13.34
N ARG A 193 -20.51 13.11 12.95
CA ARG A 193 -21.36 11.93 12.91
C ARG A 193 -21.24 11.05 14.15
N GLN A 194 -20.20 11.33 14.99
CA GLN A 194 -19.84 10.53 16.16
C GLN A 194 -19.71 9.04 15.84
N ASP A 195 -19.04 8.75 14.71
CA ASP A 195 -18.87 7.39 14.18
C ASP A 195 -17.58 7.21 13.43
N TRP A 196 -17.06 5.99 13.42
CA TRP A 196 -15.91 5.60 12.60
C TRP A 196 -16.26 5.58 11.12
N ARG A 197 -15.42 6.21 10.29
CA ARG A 197 -15.63 6.31 8.85
C ARG A 197 -14.37 6.12 8.07
N THR A 198 -14.54 5.57 6.87
CA THR A 198 -13.50 5.50 5.85
C THR A 198 -13.71 6.60 4.82
N PHE A 199 -12.67 7.38 4.56
CA PHE A 199 -12.65 8.43 3.54
C PHE A 199 -11.70 8.00 2.43
N ARG A 200 -12.15 7.99 1.18
CA ARG A 200 -11.27 7.82 0.03
C ARG A 200 -10.35 9.03 -0.06
N THR A 201 -9.05 8.80 -0.09
CA THR A 201 -8.08 9.91 -0.05
C THR A 201 -8.07 10.73 -1.34
N ASP A 202 -8.38 10.13 -2.48
CA ASP A 202 -8.53 10.80 -3.77
C ASP A 202 -9.74 11.77 -3.84
N ARG A 203 -10.63 11.71 -2.86
CA ARG A 203 -11.77 12.62 -2.69
C ARG A 203 -11.54 13.69 -1.64
N ILE A 204 -10.41 13.66 -0.95
CA ILE A 204 -10.00 14.71 -0.03
C ILE A 204 -9.36 15.83 -0.85
N ILE A 205 -9.98 17.01 -0.84
CA ILE A 205 -9.50 18.19 -1.55
C ILE A 205 -8.40 18.88 -0.72
N ASP A 206 -8.61 18.95 0.60
CA ASP A 206 -7.70 19.59 1.54
C ASP A 206 -7.78 18.91 2.91
N ALA A 207 -6.67 18.91 3.63
CA ALA A 207 -6.55 18.41 5.00
C ALA A 207 -5.68 19.37 5.82
N THR A 208 -6.28 20.02 6.79
CA THR A 208 -5.57 20.96 7.68
C THR A 208 -5.58 20.44 9.11
N ALA A 209 -4.41 20.20 9.67
CA ALA A 209 -4.24 19.88 11.09
C ALA A 209 -4.68 21.06 11.96
N THR A 210 -5.37 20.80 13.07
CA THR A 210 -5.95 21.86 13.93
C THR A 210 -5.12 22.17 15.16
N GLY A 211 -4.02 21.46 15.39
CA GLY A 211 -3.20 21.56 16.60
C GLY A 211 -3.82 20.91 17.84
N GLN A 212 -4.99 20.28 17.72
CA GLN A 212 -5.67 19.61 18.83
C GLN A 212 -5.37 18.13 18.84
N ALA A 213 -5.04 17.58 20.01
CA ALA A 213 -4.88 16.14 20.18
C ALA A 213 -6.22 15.41 19.99
N THR A 214 -6.15 14.20 19.42
CA THR A 214 -7.32 13.32 19.23
C THR A 214 -7.65 12.59 20.53
N ALA A 215 -8.95 12.35 20.75
CA ALA A 215 -9.45 11.41 21.75
C ALA A 215 -10.24 10.34 20.99
N LEU A 216 -9.55 9.29 20.56
CA LEU A 216 -10.16 8.21 19.79
C LEU A 216 -10.95 7.27 20.71
N PRO A 217 -12.22 6.98 20.42
CA PRO A 217 -12.90 5.85 21.02
C PRO A 217 -12.24 4.55 20.56
N ASP A 218 -12.60 3.42 21.16
CA ASP A 218 -12.02 2.11 20.81
C ASP A 218 -12.00 1.89 19.29
N PRO A 219 -10.82 1.80 18.67
CA PRO A 219 -10.73 1.78 17.22
C PRO A 219 -11.10 0.40 16.68
N PRO A 220 -11.96 0.35 15.64
CA PRO A 220 -12.30 -0.90 14.97
C PRO A 220 -11.08 -1.47 14.21
N ASP A 221 -11.16 -2.75 13.86
CA ASP A 221 -10.16 -3.34 12.94
C ASP A 221 -10.16 -2.57 11.61
N PRO A 222 -9.02 -1.95 11.22
CA PRO A 222 -8.93 -1.19 9.99
C PRO A 222 -9.25 -1.98 8.72
N ALA A 223 -8.87 -3.25 8.66
CA ALA A 223 -9.11 -4.10 7.50
C ALA A 223 -10.60 -4.41 7.35
N GLN A 224 -11.29 -4.68 8.46
CA GLN A 224 -12.72 -4.92 8.48
C GLN A 224 -13.52 -3.66 8.11
N MET A 225 -13.13 -2.50 8.64
CA MET A 225 -13.82 -1.24 8.34
C MET A 225 -13.68 -0.82 6.87
N VAL A 226 -12.49 -0.99 6.30
CA VAL A 226 -12.28 -0.72 4.88
C VAL A 226 -12.99 -1.76 4.02
N GLY A 227 -12.94 -3.03 4.40
CA GLY A 227 -13.68 -4.10 3.74
C GLY A 227 -15.17 -3.76 3.66
N THR A 228 -15.80 -3.44 4.78
CA THR A 228 -17.23 -3.03 4.83
C THR A 228 -17.49 -1.77 3.98
N GLY A 229 -16.62 -0.77 4.06
CA GLY A 229 -16.76 0.47 3.31
C GLY A 229 -16.61 0.30 1.80
N ILE A 230 -15.77 -0.64 1.33
CA ILE A 230 -15.50 -0.89 -0.09
C ILE A 230 -16.44 -1.96 -0.64
N ALA A 231 -16.63 -3.04 0.11
CA ALA A 231 -17.38 -4.20 -0.35
C ALA A 231 -18.90 -3.95 -0.43
N LEU A 232 -19.43 -3.10 0.45
CA LEU A 232 -20.89 -2.96 0.59
C LEU A 232 -21.42 -1.57 0.23
N ARG A 233 -20.79 -0.49 0.73
CA ARG A 233 -21.36 0.87 0.62
C ARG A 233 -21.49 1.43 -0.79
N PRO A 234 -20.60 1.15 -1.76
CA PRO A 234 -20.71 1.71 -3.11
C PRO A 234 -21.77 1.04 -3.99
N TYR A 235 -22.34 -0.07 -3.53
CA TYR A 235 -23.18 -0.92 -4.37
C TYR A 235 -24.65 -0.83 -3.99
N PRO A 236 -25.56 -0.75 -5.02
CA PRO A 236 -27.00 -0.69 -4.78
C PRO A 236 -27.57 -2.03 -4.31
N VAL A 237 -26.98 -3.14 -4.76
CA VAL A 237 -27.45 -4.49 -4.40
C VAL A 237 -26.42 -5.15 -3.47
N ARG A 238 -26.90 -5.82 -2.43
CA ARG A 238 -26.09 -6.59 -1.49
C ARG A 238 -26.62 -7.99 -1.40
N VAL A 239 -25.73 -8.95 -1.28
CA VAL A 239 -26.06 -10.36 -1.09
C VAL A 239 -25.35 -10.89 0.16
N THR A 240 -26.10 -11.64 0.96
CA THR A 240 -25.53 -12.42 2.06
C THR A 240 -25.54 -13.88 1.67
N VAL A 241 -24.38 -14.50 1.68
CA VAL A 241 -24.19 -15.90 1.32
C VAL A 241 -23.52 -16.66 2.46
N ARG A 242 -23.85 -17.93 2.59
CA ARG A 242 -23.18 -18.88 3.47
C ARG A 242 -22.32 -19.81 2.63
N LEU A 243 -21.00 -19.78 2.86
CA LEU A 243 -20.03 -20.72 2.29
C LEU A 243 -19.71 -21.81 3.30
N ALA A 244 -19.69 -23.05 2.86
CA ALA A 244 -19.32 -24.20 3.70
C ALA A 244 -17.81 -24.38 3.72
N VAL A 245 -17.09 -23.35 4.20
CA VAL A 245 -15.63 -23.33 4.37
C VAL A 245 -15.26 -22.49 5.60
N PRO A 246 -14.14 -22.80 6.29
CA PRO A 246 -13.63 -22.00 7.41
C PRO A 246 -13.32 -20.56 6.99
N ALA A 247 -13.29 -19.64 7.96
CA ALA A 247 -13.11 -18.21 7.72
C ALA A 247 -11.80 -17.87 6.96
N ASP A 248 -10.71 -18.59 7.22
CA ASP A 248 -9.43 -18.34 6.53
C ASP A 248 -9.46 -18.78 5.06
N GLU A 249 -10.16 -19.86 4.73
CA GLU A 249 -10.37 -20.27 3.33
C GLU A 249 -11.35 -19.31 2.64
N ALA A 250 -12.41 -18.90 3.33
CA ALA A 250 -13.37 -17.94 2.82
C ALA A 250 -12.72 -16.61 2.43
N ARG A 251 -11.76 -16.09 3.23
CA ARG A 251 -11.00 -14.86 2.92
C ARG A 251 -10.09 -14.99 1.69
N ARG A 252 -9.64 -16.19 1.37
CA ARG A 252 -8.86 -16.43 0.14
C ARG A 252 -9.75 -16.47 -1.08
N LEU A 253 -10.95 -17.05 -0.97
CA LEU A 253 -11.93 -17.15 -2.06
C LEU A 253 -12.59 -15.80 -2.36
N VAL A 254 -13.00 -15.09 -1.31
CA VAL A 254 -13.59 -13.77 -1.37
C VAL A 254 -12.72 -12.82 -0.56
N PRO A 255 -11.84 -12.03 -1.20
CA PRO A 255 -10.98 -11.10 -0.47
C PRO A 255 -11.77 -10.12 0.41
N PRO A 256 -11.23 -9.65 1.55
CA PRO A 256 -11.89 -8.67 2.43
C PRO A 256 -12.27 -7.35 1.74
N THR A 257 -11.67 -7.06 0.58
CA THR A 257 -12.03 -5.90 -0.27
C THR A 257 -13.29 -6.14 -1.11
N VAL A 258 -13.77 -7.38 -1.20
CA VAL A 258 -14.94 -7.79 -1.98
C VAL A 258 -16.10 -8.17 -1.08
N GLY A 259 -15.84 -8.76 0.09
CA GLY A 259 -16.87 -9.19 1.01
C GLY A 259 -16.49 -9.06 2.48
N VAL A 260 -17.50 -8.87 3.32
CA VAL A 260 -17.37 -8.85 4.79
C VAL A 260 -17.67 -10.22 5.33
N HIS A 261 -16.76 -10.76 6.14
CA HIS A 261 -16.82 -12.14 6.63
C HIS A 261 -17.28 -12.21 8.07
N HIS A 262 -18.24 -13.09 8.33
CA HIS A 262 -18.74 -13.42 9.66
C HIS A 262 -18.62 -14.93 9.86
N PRO A 263 -17.77 -15.41 10.79
CA PRO A 263 -17.66 -16.83 11.09
C PRO A 263 -19.03 -17.41 11.50
N ASP A 264 -19.36 -18.59 10.98
CA ASP A 264 -20.58 -19.33 11.30
C ASP A 264 -20.20 -20.75 11.75
N GLY A 265 -19.66 -20.84 12.98
CA GLY A 265 -18.95 -22.02 13.49
C GLY A 265 -17.56 -22.20 12.88
N ASP A 266 -17.02 -23.40 13.02
CA ASP A 266 -15.65 -23.73 12.59
C ASP A 266 -15.56 -24.02 11.08
N ASP A 267 -16.65 -24.51 10.47
CA ASP A 267 -16.67 -25.08 9.11
C ASP A 267 -17.43 -24.21 8.10
N ALA A 268 -17.94 -23.06 8.50
CA ALA A 268 -18.72 -22.22 7.61
C ALA A 268 -18.48 -20.72 7.84
N THR A 269 -18.71 -19.93 6.82
CA THR A 269 -18.58 -18.48 6.87
C THR A 269 -19.75 -17.81 6.15
N ILE A 270 -20.39 -16.85 6.81
CA ILE A 270 -21.34 -15.94 6.18
C ILE A 270 -20.58 -14.76 5.61
N ILE A 271 -20.91 -14.39 4.37
CA ILE A 271 -20.23 -13.29 3.66
C ILE A 271 -21.27 -12.34 3.08
N ASP A 272 -21.09 -11.05 3.36
CA ASP A 272 -21.84 -9.98 2.73
C ASP A 272 -21.03 -9.41 1.56
N ILE A 273 -21.61 -9.37 0.37
CA ILE A 273 -20.99 -8.92 -0.87
C ILE A 273 -21.88 -7.87 -1.55
N GLY A 274 -21.27 -6.76 -1.99
CA GLY A 274 -21.96 -5.72 -2.77
C GLY A 274 -21.71 -5.89 -4.27
N GLY A 275 -22.74 -5.58 -5.09
CA GLY A 275 -22.61 -5.61 -6.54
C GLY A 275 -23.50 -4.57 -7.24
N PRO A 276 -23.22 -4.29 -8.54
CA PRO A 276 -23.96 -3.29 -9.31
C PRO A 276 -25.42 -3.70 -9.55
N ASP A 277 -25.65 -5.02 -9.69
CA ASP A 277 -26.95 -5.63 -9.93
C ASP A 277 -26.98 -7.09 -9.49
N ALA A 278 -28.17 -7.70 -9.49
CA ALA A 278 -28.38 -9.08 -9.06
C ALA A 278 -27.70 -10.11 -10.01
N ASP A 279 -27.70 -9.83 -11.31
CA ASP A 279 -27.08 -10.73 -12.32
C ASP A 279 -25.55 -10.74 -12.23
N GLY A 280 -24.93 -9.59 -12.00
CA GLY A 280 -23.49 -9.45 -11.74
C GLY A 280 -23.05 -10.21 -10.48
N LEU A 281 -23.84 -10.12 -9.40
CA LEU A 281 -23.61 -10.88 -8.18
C LEU A 281 -23.78 -12.39 -8.42
N ALA A 282 -24.81 -12.80 -9.15
CA ALA A 282 -25.03 -14.21 -9.49
C ALA A 282 -23.84 -14.78 -10.29
N ARG A 283 -23.31 -14.06 -11.28
CA ARG A 283 -22.11 -14.46 -12.04
C ARG A 283 -20.90 -14.60 -11.14
N TYR A 284 -20.69 -13.63 -10.27
CA TYR A 284 -19.56 -13.67 -9.34
C TYR A 284 -19.65 -14.88 -8.40
N LEU A 285 -20.83 -15.15 -7.84
CA LEU A 285 -21.04 -16.28 -6.95
C LEU A 285 -20.81 -17.64 -7.64
N LEU A 286 -21.22 -17.77 -8.91
CA LEU A 286 -20.95 -18.96 -9.72
C LEU A 286 -19.45 -19.15 -9.96
N SER A 287 -18.69 -18.08 -10.14
CA SER A 287 -17.24 -18.15 -10.38
C SER A 287 -16.45 -18.62 -9.17
N LEU A 288 -17.03 -18.62 -7.95
CA LEU A 288 -16.35 -19.10 -6.75
C LEU A 288 -16.10 -20.63 -6.78
N GLY A 289 -16.88 -21.39 -7.56
CA GLY A 289 -16.69 -22.83 -7.74
C GLY A 289 -16.82 -23.63 -6.45
N ARG A 290 -17.57 -23.14 -5.47
CA ARG A 290 -17.76 -23.75 -4.15
C ARG A 290 -19.25 -23.88 -3.80
N PRO A 291 -19.65 -24.88 -3.04
CA PRO A 291 -21.00 -24.98 -2.50
C PRO A 291 -21.32 -23.74 -1.66
N LEU A 292 -22.38 -23.06 -2.00
CA LEU A 292 -22.84 -21.89 -1.27
C LEU A 292 -24.36 -21.86 -1.16
N ARG A 293 -24.85 -21.17 -0.14
CA ARG A 293 -26.28 -20.89 0.03
C ARG A 293 -26.50 -19.39 0.10
N ILE A 294 -27.31 -18.85 -0.82
CA ILE A 294 -27.73 -17.45 -0.79
C ILE A 294 -28.82 -17.31 0.28
N LEU A 295 -28.56 -16.49 1.30
CA LEU A 295 -29.48 -16.25 2.41
C LEU A 295 -30.49 -15.15 2.04
N HIS A 296 -30.02 -14.04 1.52
CA HIS A 296 -30.82 -12.93 1.01
C HIS A 296 -29.97 -12.01 0.10
N PRO A 297 -30.57 -11.18 -0.79
CA PRO A 297 -32.00 -11.11 -1.06
C PRO A 297 -32.48 -12.18 -2.06
N GLU A 298 -33.76 -12.35 -2.14
CA GLU A 298 -34.41 -13.32 -3.06
C GLU A 298 -34.09 -13.03 -4.52
N GLU A 299 -34.00 -11.76 -4.90
CA GLU A 299 -33.69 -11.32 -6.26
C GLU A 299 -32.35 -11.93 -6.77
N VAL A 300 -31.31 -11.86 -5.97
CA VAL A 300 -29.99 -12.45 -6.33
C VAL A 300 -30.07 -13.97 -6.38
N ARG A 301 -30.85 -14.59 -5.48
CA ARG A 301 -31.06 -16.04 -5.50
C ARG A 301 -31.76 -16.49 -6.77
N GLN A 302 -32.78 -15.76 -7.22
CA GLN A 302 -33.47 -16.07 -8.47
C GLN A 302 -32.58 -15.89 -9.70
N ALA A 303 -31.80 -14.81 -9.77
CA ALA A 303 -30.80 -14.59 -10.82
C ALA A 303 -29.77 -15.74 -10.86
N PHE A 304 -29.26 -16.18 -9.71
CA PHE A 304 -28.34 -17.30 -9.59
C PHE A 304 -28.95 -18.61 -10.10
N LEU A 305 -30.17 -18.95 -9.68
CA LEU A 305 -30.84 -20.19 -10.10
C LEU A 305 -31.16 -20.16 -11.58
N THR A 306 -31.62 -19.04 -12.13
CA THR A 306 -31.94 -18.89 -13.56
C THR A 306 -30.66 -19.11 -14.39
N ARG A 307 -29.56 -18.51 -14.00
CA ARG A 307 -28.27 -18.66 -14.72
C ARG A 307 -27.71 -20.08 -14.62
N THR A 308 -27.86 -20.71 -13.46
CA THR A 308 -27.46 -22.11 -13.28
C THR A 308 -28.24 -23.06 -14.20
N ARG A 309 -29.58 -22.86 -14.32
CA ARG A 309 -30.42 -23.64 -15.23
C ARG A 309 -30.00 -23.44 -16.69
N GLN A 310 -29.76 -22.20 -17.08
CA GLN A 310 -29.33 -21.88 -18.44
C GLN A 310 -28.00 -22.55 -18.78
N LEU A 311 -27.02 -22.49 -17.87
CA LEU A 311 -25.75 -23.20 -18.04
C LEU A 311 -25.92 -24.71 -18.14
N LEU A 312 -26.83 -25.31 -17.39
CA LEU A 312 -27.13 -26.73 -17.47
C LEU A 312 -27.84 -27.10 -18.78
N GLU A 313 -28.75 -26.26 -19.26
CA GLU A 313 -29.45 -26.45 -20.56
C GLU A 313 -28.49 -26.34 -21.73
N ASP A 314 -27.64 -25.31 -21.74
CA ASP A 314 -26.67 -25.06 -22.81
C ASP A 314 -25.58 -26.15 -22.92
N ASN A 315 -25.30 -26.87 -21.82
CA ASN A 315 -24.30 -27.94 -21.76
C ASN A 315 -24.90 -29.35 -21.63
N ARG A 316 -26.20 -29.52 -21.82
CA ARG A 316 -26.79 -30.85 -22.00
C ARG A 316 -26.33 -31.37 -23.37
N THR A 317 -25.52 -32.42 -23.37
CA THR A 317 -25.22 -33.18 -24.57
C THR A 317 -26.54 -33.61 -25.21
N PRO A 318 -26.78 -33.40 -26.54
CA PRO A 318 -27.92 -34.01 -27.20
C PRO A 318 -27.83 -35.50 -26.93
N ALA A 319 -28.90 -36.10 -26.43
CA ALA A 319 -28.98 -37.55 -26.37
C ALA A 319 -28.71 -38.07 -27.79
N ASP A 320 -27.67 -38.90 -27.90
CA ASP A 320 -27.25 -39.51 -29.15
C ASP A 320 -28.46 -39.96 -29.99
N GLY A 321 -28.56 -39.36 -31.17
CA GLY A 321 -29.41 -39.86 -32.24
C GLY A 321 -28.72 -40.94 -33.05
#